data_00b4d03c740c33db0910dd4f232a1efb
#
_entry.id   00b4d03c740c33db0910dd4f232a1efb
#
_cell.length_a   1.000
_cell.length_b   1.000
_cell.length_c   1.000
_cell.angle_alpha   90.00
_cell.angle_beta   90.00
_cell.angle_gamma   90.00
#
_symmetry.space_group_name_H-M   'P 1'
#
loop_
_entity.id
_entity.type
_entity.pdbx_description
1 polymer ?
#
loop_
_entity_poly.entity_id
_entity_poly.type
_entity_poly.pdbx_seq_one_letter_code
_entity_poly.pdbx_strand_id
1 'polypeptide(L)'
;TGKTAIHFVPAHHFSNRIWVPYSYEDDNATLWGGWVFEHEGNTLFFAGDTGYSPHFKDIKARFGDIDVCLLPIASYFSETSPKWYRKVHTTPEDAIVASQDLGCKVVVPWGFGNASWMMGDKTSHSALFRLMKMKQQLNTTIPWVILNEGGQVSF
;
A
#
# COMPACT_ATOMS: atom_id res chain seq x y z
N THR A 1 -11.94 8.72 -26.73
CA THR A 1 -10.86 8.66 -25.72
C THR A 1 -11.33 9.46 -24.52
N GLY A 2 -11.75 8.74 -23.47
CA GLY A 2 -12.26 9.32 -22.22
C GLY A 2 -11.17 10.14 -21.50
N LYS A 3 -11.60 11.10 -20.66
CA LYS A 3 -10.70 11.85 -19.79
C LYS A 3 -10.46 11.03 -18.52
N THR A 4 -9.19 10.94 -18.08
CA THR A 4 -8.84 10.38 -16.78
C THR A 4 -8.67 11.52 -15.76
N ALA A 5 -9.39 11.47 -14.64
CA ALA A 5 -9.13 12.32 -13.50
C ALA A 5 -8.06 11.65 -12.60
N ILE A 6 -7.13 12.45 -12.11
CA ILE A 6 -6.05 11.99 -11.22
C ILE A 6 -6.11 12.82 -9.95
N HIS A 7 -6.27 12.16 -8.81
CA HIS A 7 -6.39 12.80 -7.50
C HIS A 7 -5.23 12.40 -6.61
N PHE A 8 -4.55 13.37 -6.03
CA PHE A 8 -3.59 13.14 -4.97
C PHE A 8 -4.35 13.00 -3.64
N VAL A 9 -4.05 11.95 -2.88
CA VAL A 9 -4.76 11.60 -1.65
C VAL A 9 -3.78 11.34 -0.50
N PRO A 10 -4.22 11.49 0.77
CA PRO A 10 -3.36 11.29 1.92
C PRO A 10 -2.76 9.89 2.00
N ALA A 11 -1.58 9.81 2.62
CA ALA A 11 -0.95 8.58 3.08
C ALA A 11 -0.34 8.82 4.47
N HIS A 12 -0.09 7.78 5.22
CA HIS A 12 0.57 7.85 6.51
C HIS A 12 2.03 7.44 6.37
N HIS A 13 2.87 8.40 6.00
CA HIS A 13 4.30 8.22 5.72
C HIS A 13 5.09 9.50 6.09
N PHE A 14 6.23 9.69 5.51
CA PHE A 14 7.09 10.88 5.62
C PHE A 14 7.85 11.09 4.29
N SER A 15 8.52 12.23 4.17
CA SER A 15 9.48 12.46 3.09
C SER A 15 10.87 12.73 3.64
N ASN A 16 11.87 12.18 2.98
CA ASN A 16 13.28 12.44 3.22
C ASN A 16 14.06 12.06 1.96
N ARG A 17 14.97 12.94 1.49
CA ARG A 17 15.81 12.69 0.31
C ARG A 17 17.30 12.72 0.61
N ILE A 18 17.70 13.48 1.63
CA ILE A 18 19.12 13.63 1.97
C ILE A 18 19.53 12.48 2.89
N TRP A 19 20.17 11.49 2.29
CA TRP A 19 20.76 10.35 2.99
C TRP A 19 22.22 10.61 3.35
N VAL A 20 22.52 11.81 3.85
CA VAL A 20 23.84 12.10 4.41
C VAL A 20 23.79 11.76 5.89
N PRO A 21 24.77 11.05 6.44
CA PRO A 21 24.75 10.74 7.84
C PRO A 21 24.58 12.02 8.67
N TYR A 22 23.47 12.06 9.42
CA TYR A 22 23.14 13.09 10.41
C TYR A 22 22.56 14.42 9.92
N SER A 23 22.13 14.54 8.68
CA SER A 23 21.37 15.71 8.22
C SER A 23 19.91 15.32 7.98
N TYR A 24 18.99 15.78 8.81
CA TYR A 24 17.55 15.65 8.65
C TYR A 24 16.93 16.96 8.14
N GLU A 25 17.71 17.77 7.45
CA GLU A 25 17.34 19.12 7.02
C GLU A 25 16.15 19.13 6.04
N ASP A 26 15.92 18.02 5.32
CA ASP A 26 14.81 17.89 4.39
C ASP A 26 13.69 16.96 4.89
N ASP A 27 13.71 16.56 6.18
CA ASP A 27 12.65 15.75 6.75
C ASP A 27 11.31 16.45 6.60
N ASN A 28 10.37 15.78 5.91
CA ASN A 28 9.02 16.29 5.63
C ASN A 28 8.99 17.61 4.84
N ALA A 29 10.05 17.95 4.13
CA ALA A 29 10.11 19.15 3.29
C ALA A 29 9.24 19.04 2.02
N THR A 30 8.87 17.83 1.61
CA THR A 30 7.98 17.56 0.47
C THR A 30 6.77 16.76 0.88
N LEU A 31 5.68 16.86 0.11
CA LEU A 31 4.49 16.06 0.34
C LEU A 31 4.72 14.60 -0.07
N TRP A 32 3.99 13.72 0.59
CA TRP A 32 3.86 12.30 0.28
C TRP A 32 2.37 11.94 0.21
N GLY A 33 2.02 10.88 -0.51
CA GLY A 33 0.62 10.46 -0.64
C GLY A 33 0.44 9.34 -1.66
N GLY A 34 -0.81 8.95 -1.81
CA GLY A 34 -1.28 8.03 -2.83
C GLY A 34 -1.99 8.74 -3.97
N TRP A 35 -2.52 7.96 -4.89
CA TRP A 35 -3.21 8.46 -6.08
C TRP A 35 -4.48 7.67 -6.36
N VAL A 36 -5.56 8.39 -6.65
CA VAL A 36 -6.79 7.80 -7.20
C VAL A 36 -6.92 8.23 -8.66
N PHE A 37 -7.17 7.27 -9.53
CA PHE A 37 -7.41 7.46 -10.94
C PHE A 37 -8.87 7.10 -11.24
N GLU A 38 -9.63 8.00 -11.87
CA GLU A 38 -10.99 7.76 -12.31
C GLU A 38 -11.03 7.84 -13.84
N HIS A 39 -11.52 6.78 -14.49
CA HIS A 39 -11.65 6.71 -15.93
C HIS A 39 -12.89 5.91 -16.33
N GLU A 40 -13.79 6.53 -17.07
CA GLU A 40 -15.02 5.90 -17.59
C GLU A 40 -15.84 5.12 -16.54
N GLY A 41 -15.93 5.68 -15.32
CA GLY A 41 -16.68 5.08 -14.21
C GLY A 41 -15.92 4.01 -13.41
N ASN A 42 -14.68 3.69 -13.78
CA ASN A 42 -13.81 2.81 -13.02
C ASN A 42 -12.83 3.63 -12.17
N THR A 43 -12.46 3.06 -11.01
CA THR A 43 -11.54 3.67 -10.05
C THR A 43 -10.35 2.75 -9.76
N LEU A 44 -9.15 3.33 -9.81
CA LEU A 44 -7.92 2.67 -9.38
C LEU A 44 -7.26 3.49 -8.29
N PHE A 45 -6.90 2.87 -7.19
CA PHE A 45 -6.14 3.49 -6.10
C PHE A 45 -4.75 2.88 -5.99
N PHE A 46 -3.73 3.74 -6.03
CA PHE A 46 -2.35 3.40 -5.71
C PHE A 46 -1.98 4.05 -4.38
N ALA A 47 -1.76 3.24 -3.36
CA ALA A 47 -1.54 3.73 -2.00
C ALA A 47 -0.20 4.46 -1.80
N GLY A 48 0.81 4.18 -2.64
CA GLY A 48 2.19 4.57 -2.33
C GLY A 48 2.68 3.88 -1.06
N ASP A 49 3.79 4.34 -0.52
CA ASP A 49 4.26 3.90 0.80
C ASP A 49 3.37 4.50 1.89
N THR A 50 2.78 3.66 2.70
CA THR A 50 1.89 4.08 3.78
C THR A 50 1.77 3.04 4.88
N GLY A 51 1.65 3.49 6.13
CA GLY A 51 1.10 2.70 7.22
C GLY A 51 -0.43 2.71 7.19
N TYR A 52 -1.04 1.80 7.96
CA TYR A 52 -2.49 1.81 8.13
C TYR A 52 -2.91 2.99 9.04
N SER A 53 -3.91 3.75 8.58
CA SER A 53 -4.57 4.80 9.37
C SER A 53 -5.99 5.07 8.83
N PRO A 54 -6.82 5.87 9.51
CA PRO A 54 -8.19 6.17 9.08
C PRO A 54 -8.33 6.78 7.67
N HIS A 55 -7.25 7.29 7.07
CA HIS A 55 -7.28 7.90 5.73
C HIS A 55 -7.87 6.98 4.65
N PHE A 56 -7.78 5.66 4.79
CA PHE A 56 -8.42 4.71 3.87
C PHE A 56 -9.94 4.85 3.85
N LYS A 57 -10.55 5.06 5.04
CA LYS A 57 -11.99 5.33 5.16
C LYS A 57 -12.38 6.67 4.56
N ASP A 58 -11.52 7.69 4.73
CA ASP A 58 -11.74 9.01 4.15
C ASP A 58 -11.68 8.97 2.61
N ILE A 59 -10.76 8.16 2.05
CA ILE A 59 -10.67 7.91 0.60
C ILE A 59 -11.97 7.25 0.11
N LYS A 60 -12.44 6.19 0.79
CA LYS A 60 -13.74 5.57 0.45
C LYS A 60 -14.91 6.53 0.56
N ALA A 61 -14.95 7.34 1.61
CA ALA A 61 -16.03 8.32 1.78
C ALA A 61 -16.08 9.35 0.62
N ARG A 62 -14.93 9.64 0.01
CA ARG A 62 -14.84 10.57 -1.12
C ARG A 62 -15.11 9.94 -2.48
N PHE A 63 -14.61 8.72 -2.72
CA PHE A 63 -14.60 8.10 -4.07
C PHE A 63 -15.53 6.89 -4.19
N GLY A 64 -16.15 6.44 -3.09
CA GLY A 64 -16.94 5.21 -3.08
C GLY A 64 -16.07 3.96 -2.99
N ASP A 65 -16.63 2.81 -3.38
CA ASP A 65 -15.90 1.56 -3.50
C ASP A 65 -14.88 1.63 -4.65
N ILE A 66 -13.69 1.13 -4.43
CA ILE A 66 -12.58 1.20 -5.39
C ILE A 66 -12.51 -0.10 -6.22
N ASP A 67 -12.47 0.00 -7.54
CA ASP A 67 -12.43 -1.18 -8.41
C ASP A 67 -11.13 -1.95 -8.27
N VAL A 68 -9.99 -1.25 -8.30
CA VAL A 68 -8.66 -1.87 -8.11
C VAL A 68 -7.83 -1.07 -7.10
N CYS A 69 -7.35 -1.75 -6.07
CA CYS A 69 -6.43 -1.18 -5.08
C CYS A 69 -5.04 -1.79 -5.22
N LEU A 70 -4.01 -0.95 -5.40
CA LEU A 70 -2.61 -1.35 -5.28
C LEU A 70 -2.15 -1.02 -3.86
N LEU A 71 -1.99 -2.05 -3.01
CA LEU A 71 -1.67 -1.90 -1.60
C LEU A 71 -0.29 -2.47 -1.26
N PRO A 72 0.57 -1.74 -0.52
CA PRO A 72 1.85 -2.26 -0.07
C PRO A 72 1.65 -3.32 1.02
N ILE A 73 2.53 -4.32 1.06
CA ILE A 73 2.46 -5.43 2.03
C ILE A 73 3.80 -5.74 2.70
N ALA A 74 4.83 -4.92 2.50
CA ALA A 74 6.19 -5.22 2.97
C ALA A 74 6.87 -4.03 3.65
N SER A 75 8.08 -4.26 4.13
CA SER A 75 8.92 -3.26 4.81
C SER A 75 8.34 -2.72 6.14
N TYR A 76 7.52 -3.50 6.81
CA TYR A 76 6.77 -3.11 8.03
C TYR A 76 7.50 -3.39 9.35
N PHE A 77 8.66 -4.03 9.33
CA PHE A 77 9.38 -4.41 10.54
C PHE A 77 10.88 -4.16 10.39
N SER A 78 11.52 -3.79 11.48
CA SER A 78 12.97 -3.77 11.64
C SER A 78 13.31 -4.23 13.05
N GLU A 79 14.39 -4.98 13.22
CA GLU A 79 14.88 -5.42 14.55
C GLU A 79 15.25 -4.23 15.43
N THR A 80 15.75 -3.15 14.83
CA THR A 80 16.17 -1.94 15.54
C THR A 80 15.03 -1.00 15.88
N SER A 81 13.93 -1.02 15.11
CA SER A 81 12.80 -0.10 15.27
C SER A 81 11.46 -0.75 14.92
N PRO A 82 11.08 -1.86 15.58
CA PRO A 82 9.97 -2.71 15.13
C PRO A 82 8.60 -2.01 15.15
N LYS A 83 8.39 -1.02 16.04
CA LYS A 83 7.12 -0.30 16.13
C LYS A 83 7.03 0.88 15.17
N TRP A 84 8.15 1.43 14.73
CA TRP A 84 8.18 2.61 13.89
C TRP A 84 7.82 2.27 12.43
N TYR A 85 8.44 1.23 11.89
CA TYR A 85 8.20 0.84 10.48
C TYR A 85 6.74 0.50 10.19
N ARG A 86 6.04 -0.16 11.11
CA ARG A 86 4.61 -0.44 10.96
C ARG A 86 3.73 0.81 10.90
N LYS A 87 4.19 1.94 11.41
CA LYS A 87 3.44 3.20 11.32
C LYS A 87 3.45 3.76 9.90
N VAL A 88 4.50 3.51 9.15
CA VAL A 88 4.71 4.08 7.81
C VAL A 88 4.62 3.04 6.68
N HIS A 89 4.61 1.76 7.01
CA HIS A 89 4.44 0.65 6.06
C HIS A 89 3.40 -0.35 6.57
N THR A 90 2.43 -0.69 5.74
CA THR A 90 1.39 -1.66 6.09
C THR A 90 1.93 -3.07 6.22
N THR A 91 1.48 -3.79 7.25
CA THR A 91 1.61 -5.24 7.30
C THR A 91 0.63 -5.89 6.32
N PRO A 92 0.81 -7.17 5.94
CA PRO A 92 -0.21 -7.90 5.18
C PRO A 92 -1.59 -7.87 5.82
N GLU A 93 -1.68 -7.96 7.16
CA GLU A 93 -2.93 -7.86 7.91
C GLU A 93 -3.55 -6.46 7.79
N ASP A 94 -2.73 -5.42 7.94
CA ASP A 94 -3.17 -4.03 7.81
C ASP A 94 -3.67 -3.75 6.39
N ALA A 95 -3.02 -4.33 5.36
CA ALA A 95 -3.45 -4.21 3.97
C ALA A 95 -4.80 -4.91 3.72
N ILE A 96 -5.08 -6.05 4.38
CA ILE A 96 -6.39 -6.70 4.31
C ILE A 96 -7.45 -5.80 4.93
N VAL A 97 -7.20 -5.22 6.11
CA VAL A 97 -8.14 -4.27 6.74
C VAL A 97 -8.33 -3.03 5.85
N ALA A 98 -7.25 -2.46 5.32
CA ALA A 98 -7.31 -1.32 4.40
C ALA A 98 -8.16 -1.62 3.15
N SER A 99 -8.04 -2.83 2.58
CA SER A 99 -8.85 -3.25 1.43
C SER A 99 -10.35 -3.29 1.73
N GLN A 100 -10.72 -3.68 2.95
CA GLN A 100 -12.10 -3.66 3.42
C GLN A 100 -12.60 -2.22 3.66
N ASP A 101 -11.78 -1.39 4.31
CA ASP A 101 -12.09 0.01 4.58
C ASP A 101 -12.27 0.82 3.29
N LEU A 102 -11.50 0.53 2.24
CA LEU A 102 -11.60 1.12 0.91
C LEU A 102 -12.78 0.57 0.09
N GLY A 103 -13.31 -0.60 0.44
CA GLY A 103 -14.28 -1.32 -0.39
C GLY A 103 -13.66 -1.79 -1.71
N CYS A 104 -12.41 -2.26 -1.68
CA CYS A 104 -11.73 -2.74 -2.88
C CYS A 104 -12.46 -3.94 -3.49
N LYS A 105 -12.73 -3.90 -4.81
CA LYS A 105 -13.27 -5.06 -5.53
C LYS A 105 -12.17 -6.06 -5.89
N VAL A 106 -10.96 -5.56 -6.20
CA VAL A 106 -9.76 -6.37 -6.44
C VAL A 106 -8.57 -5.68 -5.79
N VAL A 107 -7.64 -6.47 -5.23
CA VAL A 107 -6.38 -5.95 -4.70
C VAL A 107 -5.19 -6.54 -5.42
N VAL A 108 -4.25 -5.70 -5.82
CA VAL A 108 -2.93 -6.09 -6.31
C VAL A 108 -1.91 -5.72 -5.22
N PRO A 109 -1.31 -6.70 -4.53
CA PRO A 109 -0.27 -6.41 -3.54
C PRO A 109 1.03 -6.00 -4.24
N TRP A 110 1.76 -5.05 -3.64
CA TRP A 110 3.04 -4.59 -4.17
C TRP A 110 4.06 -4.33 -3.05
N GLY A 111 5.28 -3.94 -3.41
CA GLY A 111 6.35 -3.59 -2.47
C GLY A 111 7.10 -4.79 -1.91
N PHE A 112 6.93 -6.00 -2.44
CA PHE A 112 7.64 -7.21 -2.06
C PHE A 112 8.47 -7.76 -3.24
N GLY A 113 9.37 -8.69 -2.97
CA GLY A 113 10.06 -9.47 -4.00
C GLY A 113 11.49 -9.03 -4.30
N ASN A 114 11.77 -7.75 -4.50
CA ASN A 114 13.07 -7.29 -5.01
C ASN A 114 14.11 -6.95 -3.94
N ALA A 115 13.69 -6.50 -2.77
CA ALA A 115 14.60 -6.18 -1.69
C ALA A 115 13.88 -6.34 -0.35
N SER A 116 14.54 -6.94 0.61
CA SER A 116 14.02 -7.00 1.97
C SER A 116 14.48 -5.81 2.82
N TRP A 117 15.40 -5.01 2.37
CA TRP A 117 16.00 -3.86 3.07
C TRP A 117 16.31 -4.11 4.54
N MET A 118 16.50 -5.37 4.94
CA MET A 118 16.65 -5.82 6.34
C MET A 118 15.46 -5.40 7.24
N MET A 119 14.29 -5.15 6.66
CA MET A 119 13.10 -4.66 7.33
C MET A 119 12.05 -5.76 7.55
N GLY A 120 12.47 -6.84 8.18
CA GLY A 120 11.56 -7.80 8.79
C GLY A 120 11.14 -8.99 7.97
N ASP A 121 11.42 -8.98 6.69
CA ASP A 121 11.20 -10.16 5.85
C ASP A 121 12.54 -10.84 5.63
N LYS A 122 12.75 -11.98 6.27
CA LYS A 122 13.98 -12.77 6.11
C LYS A 122 14.20 -13.21 4.67
N THR A 123 13.15 -13.24 3.86
CA THR A 123 13.21 -13.48 2.41
C THR A 123 12.34 -12.46 1.68
N SER A 124 12.66 -12.20 0.42
CA SER A 124 11.94 -11.24 -0.43
C SER A 124 10.44 -11.54 -0.60
N HIS A 125 10.01 -12.77 -0.36
CA HIS A 125 8.63 -13.22 -0.51
C HIS A 125 7.91 -13.51 0.82
N SER A 126 8.54 -13.29 1.97
CA SER A 126 7.94 -13.61 3.27
C SER A 126 6.64 -12.83 3.52
N ALA A 127 6.57 -11.57 3.08
CA ALA A 127 5.34 -10.77 3.15
C ALA A 127 4.19 -11.39 2.35
N LEU A 128 4.48 -11.94 1.17
CA LEU A 128 3.48 -12.61 0.34
C LEU A 128 2.98 -13.90 1.01
N PHE A 129 3.88 -14.73 1.55
CA PHE A 129 3.46 -15.94 2.29
C PHE A 129 2.62 -15.58 3.52
N ARG A 130 2.99 -14.51 4.23
CA ARG A 130 2.21 -14.00 5.35
C ARG A 130 0.83 -13.52 4.90
N LEU A 131 0.73 -12.78 3.79
CA LEU A 131 -0.54 -12.36 3.21
C LEU A 131 -1.45 -13.56 2.91
N MET A 132 -0.93 -14.59 2.26
CA MET A 132 -1.71 -15.80 1.94
C MET A 132 -2.26 -16.49 3.20
N LYS A 133 -1.44 -16.61 4.24
CA LYS A 133 -1.85 -17.15 5.53
C LYS A 133 -2.92 -16.29 6.19
N MET A 134 -2.73 -14.97 6.23
CA MET A 134 -3.67 -14.04 6.88
C MET A 134 -5.00 -13.95 6.14
N LYS A 135 -5.01 -14.05 4.82
CA LYS A 135 -6.26 -14.11 4.04
C LYS A 135 -7.15 -15.27 4.48
N GLN A 136 -6.59 -16.44 4.75
CA GLN A 136 -7.32 -17.60 5.26
C GLN A 136 -7.83 -17.36 6.68
N GLN A 137 -6.99 -16.81 7.56
CA GLN A 137 -7.35 -16.58 8.97
C GLN A 137 -8.41 -15.50 9.15
N LEU A 138 -8.38 -14.46 8.34
CA LEU A 138 -9.30 -13.32 8.40
C LEU A 138 -10.54 -13.50 7.49
N ASN A 139 -10.67 -14.67 6.83
CA ASN A 139 -11.79 -15.00 5.94
C ASN A 139 -12.17 -13.90 4.95
N THR A 140 -11.16 -13.18 4.39
CA THR A 140 -11.45 -12.16 3.40
C THR A 140 -11.91 -12.78 2.09
N THR A 141 -12.99 -12.25 1.54
CA THR A 141 -13.55 -12.66 0.24
C THR A 141 -13.05 -11.80 -0.92
N ILE A 142 -12.38 -10.69 -0.62
CA ILE A 142 -11.83 -9.79 -1.65
C ILE A 142 -10.76 -10.54 -2.45
N PRO A 143 -10.84 -10.55 -3.79
CA PRO A 143 -9.80 -11.13 -4.65
C PRO A 143 -8.47 -10.39 -4.52
N TRP A 144 -7.39 -11.14 -4.34
CA TRP A 144 -6.01 -10.65 -4.35
C TRP A 144 -5.28 -11.27 -5.55
N VAL A 145 -4.90 -10.44 -6.50
CA VAL A 145 -4.22 -10.85 -7.73
C VAL A 145 -2.72 -10.56 -7.62
N ILE A 146 -1.93 -11.62 -7.59
CA ILE A 146 -0.47 -11.52 -7.53
C ILE A 146 0.04 -11.53 -8.96
N LEU A 147 0.65 -10.43 -9.38
CA LEU A 147 1.21 -10.28 -10.72
C LEU A 147 2.72 -10.58 -10.70
N ASN A 148 3.18 -11.31 -11.70
CA ASN A 148 4.60 -11.36 -12.06
C ASN A 148 4.93 -10.18 -12.99
N GLU A 149 6.22 -9.95 -13.20
CA GLU A 149 6.70 -8.94 -14.15
C GLU A 149 6.10 -9.19 -15.54
N GLY A 150 5.50 -8.17 -16.13
CA GLY A 150 4.78 -8.25 -17.40
C GLY A 150 3.38 -8.83 -17.31
N GLY A 151 2.92 -9.27 -16.12
CA GLY A 151 1.54 -9.69 -15.89
C GLY A 151 0.57 -8.52 -15.96
N GLN A 152 -0.70 -8.82 -16.24
CA GLN A 152 -1.78 -7.83 -16.30
C GLN A 152 -3.04 -8.33 -15.61
N VAL A 153 -3.87 -7.39 -15.17
CA VAL A 153 -5.22 -7.62 -14.68
C VAL A 153 -6.17 -6.70 -15.44
N SER A 154 -7.32 -7.22 -15.85
CA SER A 154 -8.41 -6.43 -16.44
C SER A 154 -9.58 -6.37 -15.47
N PHE A 155 -10.29 -5.24 -15.41
CA PHE A 155 -11.38 -4.96 -14.48
C PHE A 155 -12.40 -3.99 -15.11
#